data_fdfc5f525005d38dfc098e7a8bd47241
#
_entry.id   fdfc5f525005d38dfc098e7a8bd47241
#
_cell.length_a   1.000
_cell.length_b   1.000
_cell.length_c   1.000
_cell.angle_alpha   90.00
_cell.angle_beta   90.00
_cell.angle_gamma   90.00
#
_symmetry.space_group_name_H-M   'P 1'
#
loop_
_entity.id
_entity.type
_entity.pdbx_description
1 polymer ?
#
loop_
_entity_poly.entity_id
_entity_poly.type
_entity_poly.pdbx_seq_one_letter_code
_entity_poly.pdbx_strand_id
1 'polypeptide(L)'
;MNKSITKILSSTAVALTLITTAASADSWRAWNIHTDGHPNTAAMDRFAELVAEKTGGEVSVEVFHGGVLGSQPDAFEQVQLGAIDAGNFNLGPIGPIVKEANLVSLPFIFRSVDHMFRVMDGPAGDKVSGAMGDAGILPIGWFDAGARSFYNNAGPINSPADVEGMKIRVMNNDLFTGMVNAMGGNGTPMAFSEVYSSLSTGVVDGAENNLPSFQSVGHFEVAGYYSFS
;
A
#
# COMPACT_ATOMS: atom_id res chain seq x y z
N MET A 1 -5.04 -95.58 6.98
CA MET A 1 -4.97 -94.55 5.94
C MET A 1 -5.59 -93.25 6.48
N ASN A 2 -4.77 -92.39 7.09
CA ASN A 2 -5.22 -91.13 7.68
C ASN A 2 -4.74 -89.99 6.72
N LYS A 3 -5.67 -89.26 6.21
CA LYS A 3 -5.35 -88.01 5.42
C LYS A 3 -5.56 -86.85 6.39
N SER A 4 -4.46 -86.20 6.76
CA SER A 4 -4.42 -84.87 7.43
C SER A 4 -4.75 -83.77 6.44
N ILE A 5 -5.78 -83.00 6.76
CA ILE A 5 -6.13 -81.77 5.97
C ILE A 5 -5.54 -80.61 6.74
N THR A 6 -4.50 -80.03 6.17
CA THR A 6 -3.89 -78.76 6.65
C THR A 6 -4.73 -77.56 6.18
N LYS A 7 -5.36 -76.82 7.08
CA LYS A 7 -6.06 -75.55 6.82
C LYS A 7 -5.02 -74.42 6.78
N ILE A 8 -4.82 -73.82 5.62
CA ILE A 8 -4.06 -72.58 5.46
C ILE A 8 -4.99 -71.42 5.75
N LEU A 9 -4.76 -70.73 6.86
CA LEU A 9 -5.41 -69.43 7.18
C LEU A 9 -4.62 -68.33 6.42
N SER A 10 -5.21 -67.81 5.38
CA SER A 10 -4.71 -66.60 4.71
C SER A 10 -5.17 -65.38 5.47
N SER A 11 -4.26 -64.72 6.20
CA SER A 11 -4.51 -63.40 6.84
C SER A 11 -4.34 -62.32 5.81
N THR A 12 -5.43 -61.76 5.32
CA THR A 12 -5.41 -60.59 4.43
C THR A 12 -5.25 -59.33 5.31
N ALA A 13 -4.04 -58.79 5.38
CA ALA A 13 -3.80 -57.49 6.02
C ALA A 13 -4.31 -56.40 5.08
N VAL A 14 -5.40 -55.71 5.46
CA VAL A 14 -5.88 -54.50 4.78
C VAL A 14 -5.02 -53.35 5.27
N ALA A 15 -4.08 -52.91 4.42
CA ALA A 15 -3.33 -51.68 4.64
C ALA A 15 -4.25 -50.49 4.39
N LEU A 16 -4.68 -49.81 5.47
CA LEU A 16 -5.41 -48.54 5.41
C LEU A 16 -4.42 -47.46 5.06
N THR A 17 -4.30 -47.14 3.77
CA THR A 17 -3.52 -45.95 3.30
C THR A 17 -4.30 -44.72 3.69
N LEU A 18 -3.85 -44.02 4.73
CA LEU A 18 -4.25 -42.65 5.04
C LEU A 18 -3.76 -41.75 3.90
N ILE A 19 -4.64 -41.41 2.98
CA ILE A 19 -4.40 -40.35 2.01
C ILE A 19 -4.51 -39.04 2.79
N THR A 20 -3.38 -38.54 3.28
CA THR A 20 -3.30 -37.13 3.72
C THR A 20 -3.42 -36.28 2.47
N THR A 21 -4.59 -35.78 2.18
CA THR A 21 -4.74 -34.65 1.27
C THR A 21 -3.94 -33.49 1.88
N ALA A 22 -2.77 -33.21 1.32
CA ALA A 22 -2.10 -31.94 1.58
C ALA A 22 -3.10 -30.86 1.17
N ALA A 23 -3.66 -30.15 2.14
CA ALA A 23 -4.40 -28.93 1.84
C ALA A 23 -3.43 -28.03 1.09
N SER A 24 -3.75 -27.68 -0.15
CA SER A 24 -3.01 -26.67 -0.87
C SER A 24 -3.16 -25.37 -0.09
N ALA A 25 -2.04 -24.82 0.38
CA ALA A 25 -2.07 -23.51 1.03
C ALA A 25 -2.69 -22.51 0.07
N ASP A 26 -3.65 -21.75 0.55
CA ASP A 26 -4.23 -20.66 -0.21
C ASP A 26 -3.17 -19.53 -0.32
N SER A 27 -2.83 -19.12 -1.54
CA SER A 27 -1.75 -18.16 -1.77
C SER A 27 -2.34 -16.83 -2.21
N TRP A 28 -2.29 -15.84 -1.32
CA TRP A 28 -2.71 -14.49 -1.59
C TRP A 28 -1.57 -13.65 -2.17
N ARG A 29 -1.93 -12.77 -3.09
CA ARG A 29 -1.04 -11.76 -3.66
C ARG A 29 -1.39 -10.41 -3.07
N ALA A 30 -0.41 -9.74 -2.45
CA ALA A 30 -0.60 -8.43 -1.85
C ALA A 30 0.28 -7.38 -2.54
N TRP A 31 -0.27 -6.22 -2.84
CA TRP A 31 0.43 -5.11 -3.46
C TRP A 31 0.89 -4.08 -2.43
N ASN A 32 2.07 -3.49 -2.63
CA ASN A 32 2.58 -2.38 -1.84
C ASN A 32 3.37 -1.40 -2.72
N ILE A 33 3.05 -0.09 -2.64
CA ILE A 33 3.76 0.94 -3.39
C ILE A 33 5.17 1.19 -2.86
N HIS A 34 5.39 0.96 -1.57
CA HIS A 34 6.64 1.29 -0.90
C HIS A 34 7.72 0.23 -1.16
N THR A 35 8.96 0.70 -1.28
CA THR A 35 10.16 -0.14 -1.43
C THR A 35 10.71 -0.59 -0.08
N ASP A 36 11.75 -1.42 -0.09
CA ASP A 36 12.50 -1.80 1.10
C ASP A 36 12.99 -0.56 1.85
N GLY A 37 13.06 -0.67 3.17
CA GLY A 37 13.42 0.44 4.06
C GLY A 37 12.26 1.36 4.47
N HIS A 38 11.09 1.27 3.82
CA HIS A 38 9.91 2.00 4.26
C HIS A 38 9.19 1.27 5.41
N PRO A 39 8.73 1.96 6.48
CA PRO A 39 8.05 1.30 7.61
C PRO A 39 6.83 0.47 7.20
N ASN A 40 6.05 0.95 6.24
CA ASN A 40 4.87 0.22 5.77
C ASN A 40 5.24 -1.08 5.02
N THR A 41 6.43 -1.16 4.41
CA THR A 41 6.94 -2.39 3.81
C THR A 41 7.16 -3.44 4.90
N ALA A 42 7.89 -3.09 5.96
CA ALA A 42 8.08 -3.99 7.10
C ALA A 42 6.76 -4.41 7.77
N ALA A 43 5.77 -3.50 7.81
CA ALA A 43 4.44 -3.82 8.34
C ALA A 43 3.69 -4.82 7.45
N MET A 44 3.80 -4.71 6.13
CA MET A 44 3.20 -5.66 5.18
C MET A 44 3.87 -7.04 5.25
N ASP A 45 5.21 -7.09 5.41
CA ASP A 45 5.92 -8.35 5.62
C ASP A 45 5.48 -9.01 6.92
N ARG A 46 5.38 -8.22 8.01
CA ARG A 46 4.88 -8.75 9.29
C ARG A 46 3.43 -9.21 9.22
N PHE A 47 2.59 -8.53 8.45
CA PHE A 47 1.23 -8.99 8.16
C PHE A 47 1.24 -10.36 7.49
N ALA A 48 2.06 -10.57 6.45
CA ALA A 48 2.19 -11.84 5.74
C ALA A 48 2.64 -12.97 6.67
N GLU A 49 3.67 -12.73 7.50
CA GLU A 49 4.14 -13.67 8.51
C GLU A 49 3.01 -14.05 9.51
N LEU A 50 2.29 -13.05 10.02
CA LEU A 50 1.22 -13.27 10.99
C LEU A 50 0.04 -14.04 10.39
N VAL A 51 -0.28 -13.82 9.12
CA VAL A 51 -1.31 -14.62 8.43
C VAL A 51 -0.88 -16.08 8.39
N ALA A 52 0.35 -16.38 7.96
CA ALA A 52 0.88 -17.74 7.93
C ALA A 52 0.91 -18.38 9.32
N GLU A 53 1.41 -17.65 10.34
CA GLU A 53 1.45 -18.13 11.73
C GLU A 53 0.04 -18.48 12.27
N LYS A 54 -0.92 -17.56 12.07
CA LYS A 54 -2.28 -17.69 12.65
C LYS A 54 -3.15 -18.72 11.92
N THR A 55 -2.87 -18.97 10.65
CA THR A 55 -3.57 -20.00 9.85
C THR A 55 -2.88 -21.36 9.88
N GLY A 56 -1.75 -21.49 10.62
CA GLY A 56 -0.97 -22.72 10.61
C GLY A 56 -0.40 -23.09 9.24
N GLY A 57 -0.19 -22.08 8.38
CA GLY A 57 0.29 -22.24 7.01
C GLY A 57 -0.81 -22.57 5.98
N GLU A 58 -2.08 -22.56 6.36
CA GLU A 58 -3.20 -22.76 5.42
C GLU A 58 -3.31 -21.58 4.43
N VAL A 59 -2.91 -20.36 4.85
CA VAL A 59 -2.85 -19.17 4.01
C VAL A 59 -1.43 -18.61 4.01
N SER A 60 -0.90 -18.32 2.83
CA SER A 60 0.34 -17.58 2.62
C SER A 60 0.05 -16.28 1.91
N VAL A 61 0.82 -15.24 2.19
CA VAL A 61 0.71 -13.93 1.50
C VAL A 61 2.05 -13.60 0.86
N GLU A 62 2.07 -13.46 -0.46
CA GLU A 62 3.21 -12.95 -1.20
C GLU A 62 3.03 -11.44 -1.40
N VAL A 63 3.92 -10.62 -0.83
CA VAL A 63 3.85 -9.16 -0.92
C VAL A 63 4.75 -8.65 -2.04
N PHE A 64 4.17 -7.96 -3.01
CA PHE A 64 4.85 -7.36 -4.14
C PHE A 64 5.10 -5.87 -3.84
N HIS A 65 6.34 -5.56 -3.46
CA HIS A 65 6.77 -4.20 -3.10
C HIS A 65 7.12 -3.33 -4.30
N GLY A 66 7.26 -2.01 -4.06
CA GLY A 66 7.72 -1.05 -5.06
C GLY A 66 6.77 -0.82 -6.24
N GLY A 67 5.50 -1.22 -6.10
CA GLY A 67 4.51 -1.01 -7.16
C GLY A 67 4.73 -1.87 -8.41
N VAL A 68 5.43 -3.02 -8.30
CA VAL A 68 5.81 -3.86 -9.45
C VAL A 68 4.62 -4.49 -10.18
N LEU A 69 3.44 -4.57 -9.56
CA LEU A 69 2.20 -5.05 -10.20
C LEU A 69 1.37 -3.93 -10.85
N GLY A 70 1.90 -2.72 -10.94
CA GLY A 70 1.24 -1.55 -11.53
C GLY A 70 1.21 -0.34 -10.62
N SER A 71 0.71 0.78 -11.15
CA SER A 71 0.48 1.99 -10.36
C SER A 71 -0.60 1.75 -9.30
N GLN A 72 -0.75 2.68 -8.35
CA GLN A 72 -1.71 2.49 -7.26
C GLN A 72 -3.16 2.42 -7.74
N PRO A 73 -3.66 3.24 -8.68
CA PRO A 73 -4.99 3.06 -9.25
C PRO A 73 -5.16 1.71 -9.95
N ASP A 74 -4.15 1.26 -10.72
CA ASP A 74 -4.21 -0.03 -11.43
C ASP A 74 -4.29 -1.21 -10.44
N ALA A 75 -3.47 -1.17 -9.38
CA ALA A 75 -3.49 -2.20 -8.35
C ALA A 75 -4.80 -2.21 -7.55
N PHE A 76 -5.39 -1.03 -7.31
CA PHE A 76 -6.69 -0.92 -6.67
C PHE A 76 -7.79 -1.60 -7.51
N GLU A 77 -7.81 -1.34 -8.82
CA GLU A 77 -8.72 -2.02 -9.75
C GLU A 77 -8.47 -3.53 -9.78
N GLN A 78 -7.21 -3.97 -9.75
CA GLN A 78 -6.88 -5.40 -9.72
C GLN A 78 -7.42 -6.08 -8.45
N VAL A 79 -7.44 -5.40 -7.30
CA VAL A 79 -8.08 -5.93 -6.09
C VAL A 79 -9.60 -6.01 -6.27
N GLN A 80 -10.24 -4.98 -6.84
CA GLN A 80 -11.67 -5.00 -7.14
C GLN A 80 -12.06 -6.16 -8.07
N LEU A 81 -11.20 -6.52 -9.02
CA LEU A 81 -11.38 -7.62 -9.97
C LEU A 81 -10.96 -8.99 -9.40
N GLY A 82 -10.37 -9.05 -8.20
CA GLY A 82 -9.86 -10.29 -7.60
C GLY A 82 -8.60 -10.84 -8.25
N ALA A 83 -7.87 -10.02 -9.02
CA ALA A 83 -6.57 -10.40 -9.59
C ALA A 83 -5.42 -10.25 -8.57
N ILE A 84 -5.62 -9.44 -7.56
CA ILE A 84 -4.78 -9.26 -6.37
C ILE A 84 -5.72 -9.36 -5.16
N ASP A 85 -5.29 -10.02 -4.08
CA ASP A 85 -6.14 -10.32 -2.93
C ASP A 85 -6.13 -9.21 -1.88
N ALA A 86 -5.02 -8.48 -1.76
CA ALA A 86 -4.85 -7.41 -0.77
C ALA A 86 -3.90 -6.31 -1.27
N GLY A 87 -3.85 -5.18 -0.55
CA GLY A 87 -2.88 -4.14 -0.85
C GLY A 87 -2.79 -3.07 0.23
N ASN A 88 -1.62 -2.44 0.31
CA ASN A 88 -1.38 -1.23 1.10
C ASN A 88 -1.48 -0.01 0.17
N PHE A 89 -2.55 0.76 0.30
CA PHE A 89 -2.86 1.90 -0.56
C PHE A 89 -2.76 3.23 0.18
N ASN A 90 -2.06 4.21 -0.40
CA ASN A 90 -2.23 5.60 0.02
C ASN A 90 -3.62 6.10 -0.41
N LEU A 91 -4.36 6.74 0.49
CA LEU A 91 -5.72 7.17 0.20
C LEU A 91 -5.80 8.34 -0.81
N GLY A 92 -4.72 9.13 -0.95
CA GLY A 92 -4.68 10.22 -1.92
C GLY A 92 -5.03 9.80 -3.35
N PRO A 93 -4.28 8.88 -3.99
CA PRO A 93 -4.61 8.39 -5.34
C PRO A 93 -5.93 7.61 -5.45
N ILE A 94 -6.52 7.22 -4.32
CA ILE A 94 -7.84 6.57 -4.30
C ILE A 94 -8.99 7.60 -4.29
N GLY A 95 -8.72 8.83 -3.87
CA GLY A 95 -9.71 9.91 -3.80
C GLY A 95 -10.54 10.16 -5.07
N PRO A 96 -9.99 10.05 -6.29
CA PRO A 96 -10.79 10.11 -7.53
C PRO A 96 -11.81 8.97 -7.68
N ILE A 97 -11.55 7.80 -7.09
CA ILE A 97 -12.43 6.62 -7.13
C ILE A 97 -13.40 6.63 -5.97
N VAL A 98 -12.90 6.89 -4.76
CA VAL A 98 -13.64 6.96 -3.49
C VAL A 98 -13.45 8.34 -2.89
N LYS A 99 -14.43 9.23 -3.04
CA LYS A 99 -14.32 10.65 -2.65
C LYS A 99 -14.03 10.85 -1.16
N GLU A 100 -14.57 9.99 -0.31
CA GLU A 100 -14.38 9.99 1.13
C GLU A 100 -12.92 9.77 1.52
N ALA A 101 -12.14 9.07 0.70
CA ALA A 101 -10.70 8.88 0.91
C ALA A 101 -9.91 10.20 0.89
N ASN A 102 -10.44 11.28 0.29
CA ASN A 102 -9.82 12.60 0.33
C ASN A 102 -9.78 13.21 1.72
N LEU A 103 -10.59 12.75 2.68
CA LEU A 103 -10.62 13.29 4.05
C LEU A 103 -9.23 13.38 4.66
N VAL A 104 -8.45 12.30 4.58
CA VAL A 104 -7.11 12.23 5.19
C VAL A 104 -6.05 13.07 4.46
N SER A 105 -6.37 13.53 3.25
CA SER A 105 -5.46 14.32 2.41
C SER A 105 -5.68 15.82 2.51
N LEU A 106 -6.68 16.26 3.28
CA LEU A 106 -6.91 17.67 3.51
C LEU A 106 -5.77 18.28 4.34
N PRO A 107 -5.22 19.42 3.93
CA PRO A 107 -4.13 20.07 4.65
C PRO A 107 -4.51 20.39 6.10
N PHE A 108 -3.59 20.12 7.03
CA PHE A 108 -3.67 20.50 8.45
C PHE A 108 -4.90 19.97 9.22
N ILE A 109 -5.63 18.98 8.68
CA ILE A 109 -6.84 18.46 9.35
C ILE A 109 -6.50 17.67 10.63
N PHE A 110 -5.34 17.03 10.68
CA PHE A 110 -4.87 16.27 11.84
C PHE A 110 -3.82 17.06 12.62
N ARG A 111 -3.98 17.11 13.95
CA ARG A 111 -3.05 17.80 14.86
C ARG A 111 -1.87 16.91 15.28
N SER A 112 -1.99 15.60 15.15
CA SER A 112 -0.98 14.59 15.48
C SER A 112 -1.39 13.24 14.90
N VAL A 113 -0.46 12.30 14.88
CA VAL A 113 -0.71 10.88 14.49
C VAL A 113 -1.80 10.27 15.41
N ASP A 114 -1.72 10.48 16.72
CA ASP A 114 -2.76 10.01 17.65
C ASP A 114 -4.15 10.59 17.35
N HIS A 115 -4.20 11.85 16.91
CA HIS A 115 -5.47 12.46 16.49
C HIS A 115 -5.99 11.81 15.22
N MET A 116 -5.11 11.54 14.25
CA MET A 116 -5.47 10.86 13.02
C MET A 116 -6.04 9.46 13.30
N PHE A 117 -5.38 8.64 14.11
CA PHE A 117 -5.89 7.32 14.46
C PHE A 117 -7.23 7.39 15.19
N ARG A 118 -7.41 8.30 16.17
CA ARG A 118 -8.72 8.47 16.83
C ARG A 118 -9.84 8.86 15.86
N VAL A 119 -9.53 9.61 14.80
CA VAL A 119 -10.52 9.99 13.78
C VAL A 119 -10.80 8.80 12.86
N MET A 120 -9.75 8.07 12.45
CA MET A 120 -9.87 6.94 11.52
C MET A 120 -10.40 5.67 12.17
N ASP A 121 -10.20 5.50 13.49
CA ASP A 121 -10.82 4.42 14.30
C ASP A 121 -12.24 4.76 14.77
N GLY A 122 -12.77 5.92 14.35
CA GLY A 122 -14.09 6.42 14.72
C GLY A 122 -15.02 6.62 13.51
N PRO A 123 -16.15 7.33 13.71
CA PRO A 123 -17.20 7.46 12.69
C PRO A 123 -16.76 8.04 11.34
N ALA A 124 -15.67 8.82 11.30
CA ALA A 124 -15.14 9.33 10.05
C ALA A 124 -14.44 8.21 9.24
N GLY A 125 -13.63 7.38 9.91
CA GLY A 125 -13.02 6.21 9.29
C GLY A 125 -14.05 5.14 8.90
N ASP A 126 -15.11 4.95 9.69
CA ASP A 126 -16.24 4.08 9.34
C ASP A 126 -16.89 4.53 8.03
N LYS A 127 -17.04 5.84 7.84
CA LYS A 127 -17.58 6.41 6.61
C LYS A 127 -16.66 6.18 5.41
N VAL A 128 -15.36 6.36 5.57
CA VAL A 128 -14.36 6.04 4.54
C VAL A 128 -14.40 4.54 4.23
N SER A 129 -14.42 3.69 5.25
CA SER A 129 -14.49 2.22 5.10
C SER A 129 -15.77 1.78 4.39
N GLY A 130 -16.91 2.38 4.70
CA GLY A 130 -18.17 2.09 4.02
C GLY A 130 -18.12 2.46 2.54
N ALA A 131 -17.60 3.65 2.20
CA ALA A 131 -17.45 4.08 0.82
C ALA A 131 -16.44 3.20 0.04
N MET A 132 -15.38 2.72 0.69
CA MET A 132 -14.46 1.72 0.12
C MET A 132 -15.18 0.38 -0.11
N GLY A 133 -16.04 -0.04 0.84
CA GLY A 133 -16.89 -1.23 0.71
C GLY A 133 -17.83 -1.15 -0.47
N ASP A 134 -18.46 0.00 -0.71
CA ASP A 134 -19.32 0.26 -1.88
C ASP A 134 -18.51 0.18 -3.19
N ALA A 135 -17.24 0.47 -3.16
CA ALA A 135 -16.29 0.29 -4.25
C ALA A 135 -15.69 -1.14 -4.34
N GLY A 136 -16.17 -2.09 -3.54
CA GLY A 136 -15.74 -3.49 -3.56
C GLY A 136 -14.43 -3.78 -2.81
N ILE A 137 -13.97 -2.87 -1.96
CA ILE A 137 -12.72 -3.01 -1.16
C ILE A 137 -13.06 -3.02 0.32
N LEU A 138 -12.60 -4.03 1.05
CA LEU A 138 -12.73 -4.12 2.50
C LEU A 138 -11.45 -3.58 3.18
N PRO A 139 -11.44 -2.39 3.79
CA PRO A 139 -10.34 -1.94 4.62
C PRO A 139 -10.25 -2.79 5.89
N ILE A 140 -9.06 -3.29 6.20
CA ILE A 140 -8.79 -4.11 7.38
C ILE A 140 -7.97 -3.37 8.45
N GLY A 141 -7.48 -2.19 8.14
CA GLY A 141 -6.73 -1.34 9.08
C GLY A 141 -6.12 -0.13 8.40
N TRP A 142 -5.59 0.78 9.23
CA TRP A 142 -4.97 2.02 8.80
C TRP A 142 -3.50 2.03 9.17
N PHE A 143 -2.64 2.44 8.21
CA PHE A 143 -1.23 2.70 8.45
C PHE A 143 -0.97 4.20 8.37
N ASP A 144 -0.06 4.70 9.21
CA ASP A 144 0.52 6.03 9.04
C ASP A 144 1.74 5.94 8.13
N ALA A 145 1.79 6.78 7.10
CA ALA A 145 2.95 6.92 6.23
C ALA A 145 3.76 8.20 6.55
N GLY A 146 3.31 9.01 7.51
CA GLY A 146 3.89 10.29 7.88
C GLY A 146 3.27 11.50 7.16
N ALA A 147 3.44 12.68 7.77
CA ALA A 147 3.02 13.95 7.20
C ALA A 147 3.75 14.23 5.88
N ARG A 148 3.04 14.82 4.93
CA ARG A 148 3.58 15.16 3.61
C ARG A 148 4.12 16.58 3.63
N SER A 149 5.28 16.77 3.07
CA SER A 149 6.01 18.04 2.98
C SER A 149 6.62 18.22 1.60
N PHE A 150 7.00 19.43 1.26
CA PHE A 150 7.60 19.74 -0.04
C PHE A 150 9.10 19.50 -0.06
N TYR A 151 9.61 19.08 -1.23
CA TYR A 151 11.04 19.00 -1.49
C TYR A 151 11.35 19.39 -2.96
N ASN A 152 12.52 20.01 -3.18
CA ASN A 152 12.89 20.57 -4.47
C ASN A 152 14.41 20.84 -4.56
N ASN A 153 14.87 21.39 -5.72
CA ASN A 153 16.26 21.80 -5.97
C ASN A 153 16.48 23.32 -5.97
N ALA A 154 15.42 24.13 -5.88
CA ALA A 154 15.55 25.58 -5.98
C ALA A 154 15.90 26.24 -4.63
N GLY A 155 15.36 25.74 -3.51
CA GLY A 155 15.60 26.31 -2.19
C GLY A 155 14.56 25.88 -1.14
N PRO A 156 14.71 26.34 0.10
CA PRO A 156 13.73 26.09 1.15
C PRO A 156 12.37 26.72 0.80
N ILE A 157 11.29 26.01 1.09
CA ILE A 157 9.92 26.52 1.01
C ILE A 157 9.48 26.91 2.41
N ASN A 158 9.33 28.20 2.70
CA ASN A 158 8.92 28.75 3.97
C ASN A 158 7.51 29.38 3.91
N SER A 159 7.03 29.65 2.71
CA SER A 159 5.71 30.25 2.47
C SER A 159 5.13 29.74 1.14
N PRO A 160 3.82 29.92 0.90
CA PRO A 160 3.21 29.61 -0.38
C PRO A 160 3.87 30.34 -1.57
N ALA A 161 4.39 31.56 -1.37
CA ALA A 161 5.05 32.33 -2.43
C ALA A 161 6.34 31.66 -2.95
N ASP A 162 7.00 30.83 -2.14
CA ASP A 162 8.20 30.12 -2.55
C ASP A 162 7.92 28.99 -3.56
N VAL A 163 6.66 28.65 -3.76
CA VAL A 163 6.19 27.65 -4.73
C VAL A 163 5.76 28.28 -6.05
N GLU A 164 5.68 29.63 -6.12
CA GLU A 164 5.19 30.34 -7.30
C GLU A 164 5.97 29.95 -8.56
N GLY A 165 5.25 29.53 -9.60
CA GLY A 165 5.79 29.12 -10.89
C GLY A 165 6.47 27.76 -10.93
N MET A 166 6.75 27.12 -9.78
CA MET A 166 7.38 25.80 -9.73
C MET A 166 6.43 24.71 -10.24
N LYS A 167 6.98 23.77 -11.00
CA LYS A 167 6.31 22.52 -11.34
C LYS A 167 6.51 21.52 -10.21
N ILE A 168 5.49 21.33 -9.42
CA ILE A 168 5.53 20.41 -8.28
C ILE A 168 4.76 19.12 -8.62
N ARG A 169 5.49 18.01 -8.65
CA ARG A 169 4.82 16.71 -8.77
C ARG A 169 3.92 16.47 -7.57
N VAL A 170 2.73 15.99 -7.85
CA VAL A 170 1.74 15.59 -6.84
C VAL A 170 1.21 14.18 -7.12
N MET A 171 0.53 13.59 -6.14
CA MET A 171 -0.22 12.35 -6.38
C MET A 171 -1.35 12.59 -7.40
N ASN A 172 -1.77 11.54 -8.12
CA ASN A 172 -2.85 11.59 -9.10
C ASN A 172 -4.20 11.86 -8.40
N ASN A 173 -4.44 13.12 -8.06
CA ASN A 173 -5.65 13.58 -7.38
C ASN A 173 -5.76 15.11 -7.53
N ASP A 174 -6.93 15.58 -7.95
CA ASP A 174 -7.23 17.00 -8.17
C ASP A 174 -7.10 17.85 -6.90
N LEU A 175 -7.29 17.25 -5.71
CA LEU A 175 -7.07 17.93 -4.43
C LEU A 175 -5.63 18.43 -4.31
N PHE A 176 -4.65 17.57 -4.61
CA PHE A 176 -3.22 17.94 -4.55
C PHE A 176 -2.83 18.89 -5.65
N THR A 177 -3.35 18.72 -6.86
CA THR A 177 -3.16 19.65 -7.97
C THR A 177 -3.71 21.03 -7.59
N GLY A 178 -4.93 21.08 -7.06
CA GLY A 178 -5.57 22.32 -6.61
C GLY A 178 -4.82 22.99 -5.47
N MET A 179 -4.27 22.23 -4.52
CA MET A 179 -3.46 22.76 -3.42
C MET A 179 -2.21 23.49 -3.94
N VAL A 180 -1.43 22.86 -4.81
CA VAL A 180 -0.22 23.48 -5.39
C VAL A 180 -0.57 24.70 -6.25
N ASN A 181 -1.64 24.61 -7.06
CA ASN A 181 -2.08 25.72 -7.90
C ASN A 181 -2.55 26.93 -7.05
N ALA A 182 -3.21 26.69 -5.91
CA ALA A 182 -3.62 27.73 -4.99
C ALA A 182 -2.42 28.45 -4.34
N MET A 183 -1.24 27.83 -4.28
CA MET A 183 0.01 28.41 -3.83
C MET A 183 0.78 29.15 -4.96
N GLY A 184 0.23 29.22 -6.18
CA GLY A 184 0.88 29.84 -7.35
C GLY A 184 1.82 28.91 -8.12
N GLY A 185 1.95 27.65 -7.72
CA GLY A 185 2.73 26.64 -8.45
C GLY A 185 1.91 25.95 -9.55
N ASN A 186 2.53 24.96 -10.18
CA ASN A 186 1.90 24.09 -11.19
C ASN A 186 1.89 22.65 -10.66
N GLY A 187 0.78 22.21 -10.10
CA GLY A 187 0.60 20.84 -9.63
C GLY A 187 0.59 19.87 -10.80
N THR A 188 1.57 18.99 -10.86
CA THR A 188 1.80 18.02 -11.95
C THR A 188 1.54 16.61 -11.45
N PRO A 189 0.33 16.04 -11.68
CA PRO A 189 0.01 14.70 -11.24
C PRO A 189 0.84 13.66 -11.98
N MET A 190 1.42 12.69 -11.22
CA MET A 190 2.35 11.71 -11.78
C MET A 190 2.44 10.49 -10.86
N ALA A 191 2.60 9.30 -11.45
CA ALA A 191 2.81 8.06 -10.70
C ALA A 191 4.09 8.13 -9.84
N PHE A 192 4.09 7.44 -8.69
CA PHE A 192 5.21 7.54 -7.75
C PHE A 192 6.53 7.02 -8.33
N SER A 193 6.48 5.98 -9.15
CA SER A 193 7.64 5.38 -9.82
C SER A 193 8.35 6.31 -10.81
N GLU A 194 7.69 7.38 -11.27
CA GLU A 194 8.24 8.32 -12.24
C GLU A 194 8.94 9.53 -11.58
N VAL A 195 8.76 9.72 -10.27
CA VAL A 195 9.17 10.96 -9.58
C VAL A 195 10.67 11.15 -9.57
N TYR A 196 11.46 10.10 -9.25
CA TYR A 196 12.91 10.18 -9.21
C TYR A 196 13.48 10.65 -10.57
N SER A 197 13.09 10.01 -11.66
CA SER A 197 13.56 10.37 -12.99
C SER A 197 13.11 11.76 -13.42
N SER A 198 11.88 12.16 -13.07
CA SER A 198 11.33 13.48 -13.39
C SER A 198 12.03 14.62 -12.64
N LEU A 199 12.42 14.40 -11.39
CA LEU A 199 13.27 15.33 -10.62
C LEU A 199 14.68 15.39 -11.19
N SER A 200 15.29 14.24 -11.48
CA SER A 200 16.64 14.13 -12.00
C SER A 200 16.81 14.80 -13.37
N THR A 201 15.79 14.75 -14.22
CA THR A 201 15.79 15.34 -15.57
C THR A 201 15.21 16.75 -15.65
N GLY A 202 14.70 17.30 -14.54
CA GLY A 202 14.09 18.63 -14.49
C GLY A 202 12.72 18.71 -15.18
N VAL A 203 12.02 17.62 -15.37
CA VAL A 203 10.62 17.61 -15.83
C VAL A 203 9.72 18.28 -14.79
N VAL A 204 10.04 18.07 -13.50
CA VAL A 204 9.47 18.79 -12.36
C VAL A 204 10.58 19.41 -11.52
N ASP A 205 10.29 20.55 -10.86
CA ASP A 205 11.23 21.28 -10.02
C ASP A 205 11.27 20.73 -8.59
N GLY A 206 10.19 20.07 -8.18
CA GLY A 206 10.02 19.51 -6.85
C GLY A 206 8.86 18.52 -6.79
N ALA A 207 8.62 18.01 -5.60
CA ALA A 207 7.49 17.13 -5.29
C ALA A 207 7.06 17.30 -3.84
N GLU A 208 5.96 16.66 -3.47
CA GLU A 208 5.50 16.53 -2.08
C GLU A 208 5.42 15.07 -1.69
N ASN A 209 5.90 14.73 -0.48
CA ASN A 209 5.75 13.41 0.10
C ASN A 209 6.13 13.40 1.58
N ASN A 210 5.90 12.28 2.25
CA ASN A 210 6.40 12.02 3.59
C ASN A 210 7.91 11.68 3.59
N LEU A 211 8.56 11.89 4.71
CA LEU A 211 10.00 11.66 4.85
C LEU A 211 10.42 10.19 4.64
N PRO A 212 9.70 9.17 5.15
CA PRO A 212 10.02 7.78 4.86
C PRO A 212 10.05 7.45 3.36
N SER A 213 9.07 7.95 2.58
CA SER A 213 9.05 7.76 1.13
C SER A 213 10.18 8.51 0.44
N PHE A 214 10.46 9.78 0.85
CA PHE A 214 11.58 10.57 0.32
C PHE A 214 12.92 9.83 0.50
N GLN A 215 13.09 9.18 1.65
CA GLN A 215 14.30 8.44 1.98
C GLN A 215 14.37 7.09 1.24
N SER A 216 13.31 6.28 1.30
CA SER A 216 13.35 4.88 0.83
C SER A 216 13.55 4.73 -0.68
N VAL A 217 13.17 5.74 -1.48
CA VAL A 217 13.38 5.75 -2.93
C VAL A 217 14.49 6.71 -3.39
N GLY A 218 15.29 7.22 -2.45
CA GLY A 218 16.47 8.03 -2.77
C GLY A 218 16.18 9.42 -3.35
N HIS A 219 15.01 10.01 -3.13
CA HIS A 219 14.69 11.33 -3.67
C HIS A 219 15.64 12.43 -3.17
N PHE A 220 16.30 12.22 -2.02
CA PHE A 220 17.34 13.12 -1.49
C PHE A 220 18.57 13.26 -2.40
N GLU A 221 18.80 12.32 -3.31
CA GLU A 221 19.89 12.39 -4.29
C GLU A 221 19.60 13.39 -5.41
N VAL A 222 18.31 13.65 -5.67
CA VAL A 222 17.81 14.47 -6.78
C VAL A 222 16.99 15.67 -6.35
N ALA A 223 16.85 15.91 -5.04
CA ALA A 223 16.19 17.07 -4.43
C ALA A 223 16.91 17.47 -3.15
N GLY A 224 17.63 18.61 -3.20
CA GLY A 224 18.55 19.03 -2.13
C GLY A 224 17.87 19.68 -0.91
N TYR A 225 16.60 20.07 -1.02
CA TYR A 225 15.85 20.75 0.04
C TYR A 225 14.57 20.00 0.37
N TYR A 226 14.37 19.69 1.65
CA TYR A 226 13.13 19.15 2.18
C TYR A 226 12.59 20.14 3.23
N SER A 227 11.42 20.71 2.99
CA SER A 227 10.82 21.75 3.82
C SER A 227 9.63 21.17 4.58
N PHE A 228 9.77 20.99 5.89
CA PHE A 228 8.67 20.52 6.74
C PHE A 228 7.53 21.55 6.76
N SER A 229 6.30 21.09 6.49
CA SER A 229 5.08 21.91 6.43
C SER A 229 3.94 21.30 7.26
#